data_b662e5445dc8a06036060bb90e96bb34
#
_entry.id   b662e5445dc8a06036060bb90e96bb34
#
_cell.length_a   1.000
_cell.length_b   1.000
_cell.length_c   1.000
_cell.angle_alpha   90.00
_cell.angle_beta   90.00
_cell.angle_gamma   90.00
#
_symmetry.space_group_name_H-M   'P 1'
#
loop_
_entity.id
_entity.type
_entity.pdbx_description
1 polymer ?
#
loop_
_entity_poly.entity_id
_entity_poly.type
_entity_poly.pdbx_seq_one_letter_code
_entity_poly.pdbx_strand_id
1 'polypeptide(L)'
;FRSSGQVTACVNNGKVQDDVNGIFGANPGYKRMGGLAGGASADAAFTSCVNNGDVFSQLGCRTGGFVGHNEAKITKCENKGVILSDHTLSGTNYHGSGWAAGYNKSADLITECVVGGRVGDYTAYKDNPQSAPEATYAMAIVHGKFDPTLNGLSDQYEEFYDWEVKAETQLAEGVKFYHYAMKNFAQNVYVVEADLTNPNVVLETVMADELCLNPNANNNSNNGKKLRETLSETCTRRRAEGRNIVAGINTGFFNSHDGFPRGFHIEYGEPVFINNPTVRQSLSNHRPGFTFFEDRTVSFDNRSFTGYLKVNDTDYEYYSVNDTIVRLNNTDGYDANLYTSRFRKEPHPGIYNPVGSDALFVVGRCSQQMTVNDGWFDATVTAIVDGRNGASVEVPFVSEKTDWVLQVTGEKAAALAAALKVGDAVRINANVSIGSVSKQIIMHNSSMYRFLNGGNWNAVNDATLMPATCIGADQAGTTVKLVCVDGRTSIDTGMNYWQLYMTMKKLGLHNAIRFDGGGSTTLWKWENGAGAIANRPCDSKGERSCMNYMHVRIK
;
A
#
# COMPACT_ATOMS: atom_id res chain seq x y z
N PHE A 1 -23.96 -17.08 24.87
CA PHE A 1 -24.96 -16.08 25.30
C PHE A 1 -25.23 -15.10 24.15
N ARG A 2 -26.39 -15.19 23.58
CA ARG A 2 -27.02 -14.04 22.90
C ARG A 2 -28.02 -13.51 23.91
N SER A 3 -27.71 -12.53 24.69
CA SER A 3 -28.70 -11.93 25.57
C SER A 3 -28.55 -10.42 25.65
N SER A 4 -29.65 -9.74 25.71
CA SER A 4 -29.83 -8.35 26.13
C SER A 4 -29.65 -8.18 27.65
N GLY A 5 -28.98 -9.14 28.31
CA GLY A 5 -28.81 -9.19 29.77
C GLY A 5 -27.69 -8.30 30.29
N GLN A 6 -27.93 -7.81 31.50
CA GLN A 6 -26.89 -7.12 32.29
C GLN A 6 -26.17 -8.15 33.15
N VAL A 7 -24.83 -8.21 33.04
CA VAL A 7 -23.97 -9.08 33.83
C VAL A 7 -23.09 -8.20 34.75
N THR A 8 -23.33 -8.27 36.03
CA THR A 8 -22.66 -7.39 36.98
C THR A 8 -21.98 -8.21 38.08
N ALA A 9 -20.74 -7.85 38.41
CA ALA A 9 -19.95 -8.43 39.47
C ALA A 9 -19.79 -9.97 39.39
N CYS A 10 -19.79 -10.51 38.18
CA CYS A 10 -19.55 -11.93 37.99
C CYS A 10 -18.07 -12.27 38.03
N VAL A 11 -17.73 -13.43 38.58
CA VAL A 11 -16.37 -13.94 38.63
C VAL A 11 -16.31 -15.31 37.97
N ASN A 12 -15.45 -15.45 36.96
CA ASN A 12 -15.07 -16.75 36.44
C ASN A 12 -13.78 -17.23 37.07
N ASN A 13 -13.81 -18.38 37.71
CA ASN A 13 -12.64 -19.06 38.27
C ASN A 13 -12.30 -20.35 37.53
N GLY A 14 -13.11 -20.72 36.55
CA GLY A 14 -12.99 -21.96 35.81
C GLY A 14 -12.22 -21.77 34.48
N LYS A 15 -11.45 -22.79 34.10
CA LYS A 15 -10.83 -22.85 32.77
C LYS A 15 -11.88 -23.03 31.68
N VAL A 16 -11.74 -22.27 30.60
CA VAL A 16 -12.52 -22.43 29.36
C VAL A 16 -11.58 -22.96 28.27
N GLN A 17 -11.91 -24.11 27.71
CA GLN A 17 -11.07 -24.74 26.67
C GLN A 17 -11.95 -25.35 25.60
N ASP A 18 -11.54 -25.23 24.31
CA ASP A 18 -12.22 -25.94 23.24
C ASP A 18 -11.88 -27.43 23.25
N ASP A 19 -12.84 -28.24 22.78
CA ASP A 19 -12.67 -29.65 22.53
C ASP A 19 -12.53 -29.89 21.04
N VAL A 20 -11.33 -30.26 20.59
CA VAL A 20 -11.01 -30.55 19.18
C VAL A 20 -11.75 -31.77 18.64
N ASN A 21 -12.19 -32.66 19.55
CA ASN A 21 -12.95 -33.89 19.20
C ASN A 21 -14.46 -33.73 19.42
N GLY A 22 -14.92 -32.56 19.82
CA GLY A 22 -16.30 -32.29 20.18
C GLY A 22 -17.28 -32.19 19.02
N ILE A 23 -18.55 -32.08 19.38
CA ILE A 23 -19.74 -32.11 18.49
C ILE A 23 -19.68 -31.07 17.34
N PHE A 24 -18.90 -30.01 17.48
CA PHE A 24 -18.79 -28.94 16.48
C PHE A 24 -17.65 -29.12 15.47
N GLY A 25 -16.92 -30.25 15.53
CA GLY A 25 -15.85 -30.58 14.58
C GLY A 25 -14.70 -29.57 14.50
N ALA A 26 -13.80 -29.78 13.58
CA ALA A 26 -12.62 -28.96 13.37
C ALA A 26 -12.86 -27.66 12.57
N ASN A 27 -14.09 -27.09 12.57
CA ASN A 27 -14.34 -25.85 11.82
C ASN A 27 -14.12 -24.63 12.71
N PRO A 28 -12.97 -23.93 12.58
CA PRO A 28 -12.61 -22.80 13.43
C PRO A 28 -13.47 -21.56 13.18
N GLY A 29 -14.16 -21.45 12.05
CA GLY A 29 -14.81 -20.23 11.59
C GLY A 29 -16.00 -19.72 12.44
N TYR A 30 -16.51 -20.54 13.37
CA TYR A 30 -17.70 -20.18 14.16
C TYR A 30 -17.49 -20.23 15.67
N LYS A 31 -16.31 -20.62 16.15
CA LYS A 31 -16.05 -20.72 17.59
C LYS A 31 -15.77 -19.33 18.19
N ARG A 32 -16.33 -19.11 19.34
CA ARG A 32 -16.18 -17.88 20.13
C ARG A 32 -15.98 -18.26 21.57
N MET A 33 -14.85 -17.93 22.14
CA MET A 33 -14.46 -18.31 23.48
C MET A 33 -14.11 -17.09 24.32
N GLY A 34 -14.67 -17.00 25.50
CA GLY A 34 -14.36 -15.96 26.44
C GLY A 34 -14.57 -16.43 27.88
N GLY A 35 -13.82 -15.86 28.79
CA GLY A 35 -13.91 -16.21 30.20
C GLY A 35 -15.27 -15.89 30.81
N LEU A 36 -15.98 -14.89 30.32
CA LEU A 36 -17.33 -14.53 30.77
C LEU A 36 -18.40 -14.97 29.76
N ALA A 37 -18.14 -14.83 28.47
CA ALA A 37 -19.10 -15.22 27.43
C ALA A 37 -18.40 -15.54 26.10
N GLY A 38 -18.92 -16.51 25.34
CA GLY A 38 -18.44 -16.78 23.99
C GLY A 38 -18.81 -15.65 23.01
N GLY A 39 -20.00 -15.07 23.12
CA GLY A 39 -20.45 -13.92 22.33
C GLY A 39 -21.40 -13.02 23.11
N ALA A 40 -21.36 -11.72 22.85
CA ALA A 40 -22.22 -10.73 23.45
C ALA A 40 -22.80 -9.79 22.37
N SER A 41 -24.11 -9.58 22.42
CA SER A 41 -24.84 -8.68 21.51
C SER A 41 -24.81 -7.23 21.99
N ALA A 42 -25.19 -6.31 21.11
CA ALA A 42 -25.16 -4.86 21.40
C ALA A 42 -26.04 -4.44 22.60
N ASP A 43 -27.07 -5.22 22.93
CA ASP A 43 -27.96 -4.92 24.05
C ASP A 43 -27.48 -5.50 25.40
N ALA A 44 -26.37 -6.25 25.39
CA ALA A 44 -25.77 -6.78 26.61
C ALA A 44 -24.78 -5.77 27.23
N ALA A 45 -24.53 -5.92 28.54
CA ALA A 45 -23.46 -5.20 29.20
C ALA A 45 -22.81 -6.06 30.30
N PHE A 46 -21.50 -5.91 30.46
CA PHE A 46 -20.70 -6.50 31.53
C PHE A 46 -20.11 -5.38 32.38
N THR A 47 -20.33 -5.43 33.69
CA THR A 47 -19.84 -4.38 34.59
C THR A 47 -19.19 -4.99 35.82
N SER A 48 -17.99 -4.55 36.12
CA SER A 48 -17.23 -4.97 37.34
C SER A 48 -17.05 -6.49 37.43
N CYS A 49 -16.91 -7.18 36.30
CA CYS A 49 -16.70 -8.63 36.27
C CYS A 49 -15.21 -8.97 36.28
N VAL A 50 -14.86 -10.14 36.79
CA VAL A 50 -13.47 -10.61 36.84
C VAL A 50 -13.35 -11.99 36.20
N ASN A 51 -12.42 -12.12 35.28
CA ASN A 51 -11.99 -13.43 34.76
C ASN A 51 -10.66 -13.84 35.43
N ASN A 52 -10.70 -14.78 36.33
CA ASN A 52 -9.51 -15.42 36.92
C ASN A 52 -9.15 -16.71 36.19
N GLY A 53 -10.04 -17.24 35.37
CA GLY A 53 -9.85 -18.52 34.67
C GLY A 53 -9.13 -18.39 33.34
N ASP A 54 -8.38 -19.41 32.99
CA ASP A 54 -7.70 -19.49 31.72
C ASP A 54 -8.67 -19.75 30.55
N VAL A 55 -8.36 -19.21 29.38
CA VAL A 55 -9.14 -19.43 28.16
C VAL A 55 -8.21 -19.94 27.05
N PHE A 56 -8.37 -21.21 26.66
CA PHE A 56 -7.48 -21.89 25.72
C PHE A 56 -8.22 -22.34 24.47
N SER A 57 -7.76 -21.90 23.30
CA SER A 57 -8.29 -22.32 22.02
C SER A 57 -7.21 -23.00 21.17
N GLN A 58 -7.34 -24.30 20.97
CA GLN A 58 -6.48 -25.11 20.10
C GLN A 58 -6.80 -24.91 18.62
N LEU A 59 -7.98 -24.40 18.31
CA LEU A 59 -8.48 -24.27 16.94
C LEU A 59 -8.43 -22.81 16.43
N GLY A 60 -7.82 -21.90 17.20
CA GLY A 60 -7.62 -20.52 16.76
C GLY A 60 -8.91 -19.77 16.48
N CYS A 61 -9.91 -19.86 17.37
CA CYS A 61 -11.15 -19.10 17.26
C CYS A 61 -11.03 -17.68 17.87
N ARG A 62 -12.11 -16.91 17.87
CA ARG A 62 -12.17 -15.63 18.61
C ARG A 62 -12.12 -15.90 20.11
N THR A 63 -10.97 -15.61 20.71
CA THR A 63 -10.65 -15.99 22.08
C THR A 63 -10.32 -14.76 22.91
N GLY A 64 -11.15 -14.46 23.90
CA GLY A 64 -10.97 -13.29 24.76
C GLY A 64 -11.03 -13.59 26.24
N GLY A 65 -10.37 -12.78 27.06
CA GLY A 65 -10.44 -12.89 28.51
C GLY A 65 -11.85 -12.66 29.03
N PHE A 66 -12.60 -11.74 28.44
CA PHE A 66 -14.00 -11.53 28.78
C PHE A 66 -14.92 -12.19 27.76
N VAL A 67 -14.82 -11.81 26.48
CA VAL A 67 -15.77 -12.21 25.45
C VAL A 67 -15.03 -12.61 24.17
N GLY A 68 -15.42 -13.74 23.57
CA GLY A 68 -14.84 -14.16 22.29
C GLY A 68 -15.23 -13.22 21.13
N HIS A 69 -16.52 -12.86 21.02
CA HIS A 69 -17.05 -11.90 20.03
C HIS A 69 -17.91 -10.86 20.73
N ASN A 70 -17.41 -9.63 20.79
CA ASN A 70 -18.03 -8.55 21.55
C ASN A 70 -18.72 -7.50 20.69
N GLU A 71 -20.01 -7.27 20.97
CA GLU A 71 -20.79 -6.10 20.54
C GLU A 71 -21.40 -5.35 21.75
N ALA A 72 -21.11 -5.81 22.96
CA ALA A 72 -21.64 -5.32 24.23
C ALA A 72 -20.73 -4.29 24.88
N LYS A 73 -21.28 -3.48 25.79
CA LYS A 73 -20.47 -2.64 26.69
C LYS A 73 -19.79 -3.50 27.76
N ILE A 74 -18.50 -3.37 27.92
CA ILE A 74 -17.70 -4.00 28.98
C ILE A 74 -17.01 -2.88 29.77
N THR A 75 -17.37 -2.72 31.03
CA THR A 75 -16.93 -1.60 31.85
C THR A 75 -16.41 -2.09 33.22
N LYS A 76 -15.27 -1.57 33.63
CA LYS A 76 -14.67 -1.87 34.96
C LYS A 76 -14.42 -3.37 35.21
N CYS A 77 -14.16 -4.13 34.14
CA CYS A 77 -13.84 -5.55 34.23
C CYS A 77 -12.33 -5.78 34.33
N GLU A 78 -11.92 -6.91 34.93
CA GLU A 78 -10.54 -7.29 35.11
C GLU A 78 -10.29 -8.71 34.56
N ASN A 79 -9.25 -8.91 33.76
CA ASN A 79 -8.79 -10.25 33.37
C ASN A 79 -7.48 -10.58 34.09
N LYS A 80 -7.44 -11.76 34.73
CA LYS A 80 -6.27 -12.30 35.42
C LYS A 80 -5.81 -13.64 34.84
N GLY A 81 -6.66 -14.27 34.04
CA GLY A 81 -6.39 -15.56 33.42
C GLY A 81 -5.41 -15.49 32.24
N VAL A 82 -4.90 -16.64 31.86
CA VAL A 82 -4.07 -16.83 30.68
C VAL A 82 -4.95 -17.08 29.45
N ILE A 83 -4.71 -16.34 28.37
CA ILE A 83 -5.44 -16.48 27.12
C ILE A 83 -4.49 -17.05 26.07
N LEU A 84 -4.73 -18.27 25.62
CA LEU A 84 -3.93 -18.93 24.59
C LEU A 84 -4.82 -19.29 23.39
N SER A 85 -4.36 -18.94 22.18
CA SER A 85 -5.04 -19.26 20.94
C SER A 85 -4.05 -19.69 19.87
N ASP A 86 -4.41 -20.69 19.04
CA ASP A 86 -3.57 -21.08 17.91
C ASP A 86 -3.63 -20.01 16.82
N HIS A 87 -2.47 -19.44 16.51
CA HIS A 87 -2.28 -18.38 15.52
C HIS A 87 -1.83 -18.89 14.16
N THR A 88 -1.60 -20.20 14.01
CA THR A 88 -1.08 -20.79 12.76
C THR A 88 -2.13 -20.89 11.65
N LEU A 89 -3.41 -20.81 12.00
CA LEU A 89 -4.52 -20.86 11.05
C LEU A 89 -4.73 -19.49 10.40
N SER A 90 -3.74 -19.04 9.66
CA SER A 90 -3.80 -17.79 8.89
C SER A 90 -4.76 -17.91 7.71
N GLY A 91 -5.58 -16.89 7.48
CA GLY A 91 -6.34 -16.72 6.23
C GLY A 91 -7.82 -16.50 6.34
N THR A 92 -8.42 -16.53 7.52
CA THR A 92 -9.84 -16.22 7.69
C THR A 92 -10.06 -15.03 8.61
N ASN A 93 -10.99 -14.15 8.26
CA ASN A 93 -11.43 -12.97 9.04
C ASN A 93 -12.05 -13.31 10.42
N TYR A 94 -11.84 -14.52 10.92
CA TYR A 94 -12.56 -15.08 12.06
C TYR A 94 -11.68 -15.40 13.26
N HIS A 95 -10.36 -15.26 13.15
CA HIS A 95 -9.44 -15.56 14.24
C HIS A 95 -9.00 -14.27 14.93
N GLY A 96 -9.09 -14.25 16.23
CA GLY A 96 -8.59 -13.16 17.06
C GLY A 96 -8.46 -13.61 18.51
N SER A 97 -7.41 -13.15 19.20
CA SER A 97 -7.27 -13.37 20.63
C SER A 97 -6.90 -12.06 21.33
N GLY A 98 -7.23 -11.96 22.61
CA GLY A 98 -6.88 -10.80 23.40
C GLY A 98 -7.27 -10.94 24.86
N TRP A 99 -6.63 -10.16 25.75
CA TRP A 99 -6.97 -10.19 27.16
C TRP A 99 -8.41 -9.73 27.43
N ALA A 100 -9.00 -8.92 26.57
CA ALA A 100 -10.36 -8.44 26.70
C ALA A 100 -11.33 -9.21 25.79
N ALA A 101 -11.13 -9.17 24.49
CA ALA A 101 -12.01 -9.80 23.51
C ALA A 101 -11.21 -10.42 22.35
N GLY A 102 -11.74 -11.49 21.74
CA GLY A 102 -11.20 -12.05 20.52
C GLY A 102 -11.61 -11.24 19.26
N TYR A 103 -12.72 -10.55 19.34
CA TYR A 103 -13.22 -9.56 18.39
C TYR A 103 -14.01 -8.50 19.15
N ASN A 104 -13.85 -7.25 18.81
CA ASN A 104 -14.62 -6.14 19.36
C ASN A 104 -15.16 -5.27 18.23
N LYS A 105 -16.48 -5.00 18.25
CA LYS A 105 -17.17 -4.29 17.17
C LYS A 105 -16.80 -2.81 17.09
N SER A 106 -16.58 -2.18 18.23
CA SER A 106 -16.27 -0.76 18.35
C SER A 106 -15.43 -0.49 19.61
N ALA A 107 -14.61 0.52 19.54
CA ALA A 107 -13.67 0.91 20.58
C ALA A 107 -14.29 1.29 21.90
N ASP A 108 -15.37 2.04 21.83
CA ASP A 108 -16.10 2.59 22.96
C ASP A 108 -16.84 1.54 23.79
N LEU A 109 -16.77 0.28 23.37
CA LEU A 109 -17.45 -0.82 24.05
C LEU A 109 -16.69 -1.36 25.25
N ILE A 110 -15.35 -1.16 25.33
CA ILE A 110 -14.54 -1.64 26.46
C ILE A 110 -13.90 -0.44 27.17
N THR A 111 -14.39 -0.11 28.35
CA THR A 111 -14.00 1.10 29.09
C THR A 111 -13.63 0.81 30.53
N GLU A 112 -12.67 1.54 31.09
CA GLU A 112 -12.27 1.45 32.49
C GLU A 112 -11.87 0.03 32.96
N CYS A 113 -11.50 -0.86 32.03
CA CYS A 113 -11.12 -2.23 32.33
C CYS A 113 -9.64 -2.31 32.73
N VAL A 114 -9.33 -3.24 33.63
CA VAL A 114 -7.96 -3.46 34.10
C VAL A 114 -7.30 -4.54 33.22
N VAL A 115 -6.15 -4.19 32.64
CA VAL A 115 -5.31 -5.13 31.91
C VAL A 115 -4.64 -6.07 32.90
N GLY A 116 -4.71 -7.36 32.63
CA GLY A 116 -4.02 -8.36 33.45
C GLY A 116 -4.03 -9.73 32.77
N GLY A 117 -3.41 -10.70 33.41
CA GLY A 117 -3.22 -12.03 32.90
C GLY A 117 -2.12 -12.12 31.86
N ARG A 118 -2.20 -13.14 30.99
CA ARG A 118 -1.19 -13.44 29.97
C ARG A 118 -1.87 -13.74 28.64
N VAL A 119 -1.21 -13.43 27.53
CA VAL A 119 -1.74 -13.71 26.17
C VAL A 119 -0.63 -14.31 25.32
N GLY A 120 -0.91 -15.42 24.64
CA GLY A 120 0.08 -16.08 23.82
C GLY A 120 -0.47 -17.07 22.80
N ASP A 121 0.43 -17.62 22.00
CA ASP A 121 0.14 -18.71 21.07
C ASP A 121 -0.08 -20.02 21.82
N TYR A 122 -1.13 -20.75 21.48
CA TYR A 122 -1.48 -22.01 22.16
C TYR A 122 -0.36 -23.06 22.00
N THR A 123 0.15 -23.25 20.79
CA THR A 123 1.17 -24.27 20.51
C THR A 123 2.47 -24.00 21.27
N ALA A 124 2.85 -22.72 21.37
CA ALA A 124 4.07 -22.31 22.07
C ALA A 124 4.00 -22.44 23.60
N TYR A 125 2.82 -22.22 24.20
CA TYR A 125 2.69 -22.05 25.66
C TYR A 125 1.75 -23.06 26.34
N LYS A 126 1.10 -23.99 25.61
CA LYS A 126 0.14 -24.96 26.19
C LYS A 126 0.68 -25.81 27.32
N ASP A 127 1.99 -26.15 27.27
CA ASP A 127 2.66 -26.99 28.27
C ASP A 127 3.17 -26.17 29.49
N ASN A 128 3.34 -24.87 29.33
CA ASN A 128 3.68 -23.93 30.41
C ASN A 128 2.98 -22.57 30.20
N PRO A 129 1.66 -22.47 30.45
CA PRO A 129 0.88 -21.26 30.20
C PRO A 129 1.37 -20.01 30.96
N GLN A 130 1.98 -20.20 32.13
CA GLN A 130 2.51 -19.11 32.92
C GLN A 130 3.79 -18.47 32.36
N SER A 131 4.40 -19.09 31.35
CA SER A 131 5.51 -18.48 30.61
C SER A 131 5.07 -17.60 29.43
N ALA A 132 3.79 -17.57 29.11
CA ALA A 132 3.26 -16.66 28.08
C ALA A 132 3.50 -15.20 28.49
N PRO A 133 3.66 -14.28 27.53
CA PRO A 133 3.84 -12.87 27.80
C PRO A 133 2.74 -12.29 28.69
N GLU A 134 3.10 -11.41 29.61
CA GLU A 134 2.11 -10.64 30.37
C GLU A 134 1.26 -9.81 29.41
N ALA A 135 -0.03 -9.76 29.68
CA ALA A 135 -0.94 -8.98 28.88
C ALA A 135 -0.61 -7.50 28.98
N THR A 136 -0.54 -6.85 27.84
CA THR A 136 -0.41 -5.40 27.72
C THR A 136 -1.65 -4.83 27.07
N TYR A 137 -1.87 -3.55 27.16
CA TYR A 137 -2.98 -2.91 26.47
C TYR A 137 -2.99 -3.19 24.96
N ALA A 138 -1.81 -3.28 24.34
CA ALA A 138 -1.66 -3.65 22.93
C ALA A 138 -2.18 -5.06 22.60
N MET A 139 -2.27 -5.94 23.58
CA MET A 139 -2.78 -7.31 23.43
C MET A 139 -4.28 -7.41 23.74
N ALA A 140 -5.00 -6.30 23.77
CA ALA A 140 -6.45 -6.33 23.93
C ALA A 140 -7.11 -7.18 22.86
N ILE A 141 -6.56 -7.14 21.62
CA ILE A 141 -6.90 -8.02 20.51
C ILE A 141 -5.61 -8.28 19.71
N VAL A 142 -5.08 -9.49 19.72
CA VAL A 142 -3.77 -9.80 19.10
C VAL A 142 -3.87 -10.24 17.65
N HIS A 143 -4.98 -10.85 17.23
CA HIS A 143 -5.24 -11.28 15.86
C HIS A 143 -6.71 -11.07 15.49
N GLY A 144 -6.97 -10.69 14.27
CA GLY A 144 -8.29 -10.34 13.78
C GLY A 144 -8.36 -8.87 13.38
N LYS A 145 -9.55 -8.35 13.14
CA LYS A 145 -9.74 -6.90 12.93
C LYS A 145 -9.34 -6.17 14.22
N PHE A 146 -8.13 -5.69 14.22
CA PHE A 146 -7.64 -4.89 15.31
C PHE A 146 -8.37 -3.55 15.29
N ASP A 147 -9.15 -3.27 16.32
CA ASP A 147 -9.67 -1.93 16.53
C ASP A 147 -8.76 -1.22 17.56
N PRO A 148 -7.97 -0.27 17.10
CA PRO A 148 -6.98 0.43 17.92
C PRO A 148 -7.56 1.48 18.84
N THR A 149 -8.82 1.82 18.67
CA THR A 149 -9.48 2.86 19.43
C THR A 149 -10.18 2.32 20.67
N LEU A 150 -9.70 1.19 21.25
CA LEU A 150 -10.10 0.80 22.59
C LEU A 150 -9.76 1.95 23.53
N ASN A 151 -10.77 2.61 24.05
CA ASN A 151 -10.72 3.89 24.71
C ASN A 151 -9.63 3.99 25.79
N GLY A 152 -8.88 5.07 25.78
CA GLY A 152 -7.82 5.38 26.75
C GLY A 152 -6.51 4.65 26.50
N LEU A 153 -6.40 3.84 25.44
CA LEU A 153 -5.18 3.11 25.14
C LEU A 153 -4.21 3.90 24.26
N SER A 154 -4.67 4.95 23.59
CA SER A 154 -3.84 5.75 22.69
C SER A 154 -2.62 6.37 23.37
N ASP A 155 -2.75 6.76 24.64
CA ASP A 155 -1.70 7.46 25.38
C ASP A 155 -0.69 6.50 26.04
N GLN A 156 -1.03 5.20 26.16
CA GLN A 156 -0.18 4.20 26.83
C GLN A 156 0.71 3.40 25.86
N TYR A 157 0.54 3.58 24.57
CA TYR A 157 1.33 2.88 23.56
C TYR A 157 2.77 3.38 23.44
N GLU A 158 3.11 4.54 23.95
CA GLU A 158 4.48 5.04 23.93
C GLU A 158 5.45 4.10 24.65
N GLU A 159 5.02 3.46 25.76
CA GLU A 159 5.82 2.48 26.48
C GLU A 159 6.05 1.18 25.70
N PHE A 160 5.11 0.81 24.82
CA PHE A 160 5.24 -0.41 24.01
C PHE A 160 6.34 -0.30 22.95
N TYR A 161 6.54 0.90 22.39
CA TYR A 161 7.56 1.21 21.40
C TYR A 161 8.77 1.88 22.04
N ASP A 162 9.45 1.17 22.94
CA ASP A 162 10.77 1.59 23.40
C ASP A 162 11.81 1.25 22.33
N TRP A 163 12.43 2.28 21.76
CA TRP A 163 13.37 2.17 20.65
C TRP A 163 14.79 2.44 21.11
N GLU A 164 15.69 1.58 20.65
CA GLU A 164 17.11 1.85 20.70
C GLU A 164 17.54 2.44 19.34
N VAL A 165 18.22 3.57 19.36
CA VAL A 165 18.86 4.14 18.18
C VAL A 165 20.13 3.35 17.91
N LYS A 166 20.13 2.53 16.86
CA LYS A 166 21.31 1.75 16.42
C LYS A 166 22.25 2.55 15.55
N ALA A 167 21.72 3.48 14.75
CA ALA A 167 22.49 4.41 13.96
C ALA A 167 21.70 5.71 13.70
N GLU A 168 22.41 6.80 13.66
CA GLU A 168 21.98 8.10 13.14
C GLU A 168 23.10 8.66 12.26
N THR A 169 22.77 9.02 11.01
CA THR A 169 23.77 9.50 10.05
C THR A 169 23.20 10.66 9.24
N GLN A 170 23.97 11.74 9.11
CA GLN A 170 23.68 12.80 8.15
C GLN A 170 24.12 12.35 6.76
N LEU A 171 23.17 12.06 5.85
CA LEU A 171 23.48 11.65 4.47
C LEU A 171 23.83 12.85 3.57
N ALA A 172 23.13 13.96 3.79
CA ALA A 172 23.37 15.25 3.14
C ALA A 172 22.67 16.34 3.95
N GLU A 173 22.92 17.62 3.63
CA GLU A 173 22.21 18.73 4.26
C GLU A 173 20.69 18.59 4.01
N GLY A 174 19.89 18.54 5.09
CA GLY A 174 18.46 18.32 5.05
C GLY A 174 18.04 16.86 4.88
N VAL A 175 18.97 15.88 4.88
CA VAL A 175 18.64 14.45 4.77
C VAL A 175 19.39 13.63 5.82
N LYS A 176 18.63 12.96 6.71
CA LYS A 176 19.18 12.11 7.76
C LYS A 176 18.69 10.67 7.61
N PHE A 177 19.50 9.76 8.06
CA PHE A 177 19.16 8.34 8.17
C PHE A 177 19.16 7.90 9.63
N TYR A 178 18.18 7.06 9.99
CA TYR A 178 18.08 6.43 11.31
C TYR A 178 17.85 4.92 11.16
N HIS A 179 18.48 4.17 12.03
CA HIS A 179 18.17 2.77 12.27
C HIS A 179 17.73 2.60 13.72
N TYR A 180 16.51 2.16 13.92
CA TYR A 180 15.92 1.86 15.21
C TYR A 180 15.74 0.35 15.38
N ALA A 181 16.05 -0.17 16.57
CA ALA A 181 15.62 -1.50 16.99
C ALA A 181 14.62 -1.36 18.14
N MET A 182 13.50 -2.05 18.07
CA MET A 182 12.53 -2.07 19.14
C MET A 182 13.04 -2.97 20.27
N LYS A 183 12.98 -2.52 21.54
CA LYS A 183 13.49 -3.29 22.67
C LYS A 183 12.54 -4.40 23.12
N ASN A 184 11.25 -4.12 23.08
CA ASN A 184 10.21 -5.03 23.58
C ASN A 184 9.64 -5.96 22.50
N PHE A 185 10.19 -5.90 21.31
CA PHE A 185 9.65 -6.54 20.13
C PHE A 185 10.75 -6.73 19.09
N ALA A 186 10.96 -7.96 18.61
CA ALA A 186 12.01 -8.25 17.64
C ALA A 186 11.71 -7.57 16.30
N GLN A 187 12.16 -6.31 16.14
CA GLN A 187 11.85 -5.51 14.97
C GLN A 187 12.85 -4.40 14.70
N ASN A 188 13.33 -4.30 13.48
CA ASN A 188 14.14 -3.21 12.96
C ASN A 188 13.32 -2.27 12.08
N VAL A 189 13.56 -0.97 12.23
CA VAL A 189 12.92 0.12 11.48
C VAL A 189 14.00 1.05 10.95
N TYR A 190 13.98 1.29 9.65
CA TYR A 190 14.93 2.16 8.95
C TYR A 190 14.19 3.36 8.41
N VAL A 191 14.73 4.55 8.65
CA VAL A 191 14.07 5.82 8.32
C VAL A 191 15.05 6.73 7.59
N VAL A 192 14.61 7.29 6.48
CA VAL A 192 15.25 8.46 5.86
C VAL A 192 14.33 9.65 6.07
N GLU A 193 14.81 10.65 6.76
CA GLU A 193 14.14 11.92 6.98
C GLU A 193 14.64 12.95 5.99
N ALA A 194 13.72 13.58 5.26
CA ALA A 194 13.97 14.60 4.25
C ALA A 194 13.27 15.90 4.64
N ASP A 195 14.05 16.95 4.84
CA ASP A 195 13.57 18.31 5.13
C ASP A 195 13.26 19.04 3.82
N LEU A 196 11.97 19.21 3.52
CA LEU A 196 11.51 19.89 2.32
C LEU A 196 11.59 21.42 2.42
N THR A 197 11.92 21.99 3.58
CA THR A 197 12.23 23.42 3.68
C THR A 197 13.57 23.76 3.05
N ASN A 198 14.49 22.79 2.97
CA ASN A 198 15.73 22.92 2.22
C ASN A 198 15.45 22.81 0.70
N PRO A 199 15.63 23.87 -0.09
CA PRO A 199 15.29 23.91 -1.51
C PRO A 199 16.15 22.94 -2.35
N ASN A 200 17.26 22.45 -1.83
CA ASN A 200 18.14 21.50 -2.50
C ASN A 200 17.64 20.06 -2.35
N VAL A 201 16.83 19.74 -1.35
CA VAL A 201 16.24 18.41 -1.17
C VAL A 201 15.08 18.24 -2.16
N VAL A 202 15.14 17.23 -3.00
CA VAL A 202 14.11 16.89 -4.00
C VAL A 202 13.71 15.45 -3.86
N LEU A 203 12.40 15.21 -3.86
CA LEU A 203 11.83 13.87 -4.00
C LEU A 203 11.57 13.64 -5.49
N GLU A 204 12.04 12.53 -6.01
CA GLU A 204 11.79 12.12 -7.40
C GLU A 204 11.38 10.67 -7.45
N THR A 205 10.62 10.31 -8.45
CA THR A 205 10.30 8.91 -8.73
C THR A 205 10.97 8.48 -10.02
N VAL A 206 11.13 7.18 -10.17
CA VAL A 206 11.74 6.59 -11.36
C VAL A 206 11.10 5.23 -11.66
N MET A 207 10.81 5.01 -12.93
CA MET A 207 10.43 3.72 -13.45
C MET A 207 11.69 2.89 -13.72
N ALA A 208 11.71 1.64 -13.30
CA ALA A 208 12.78 0.71 -13.66
C ALA A 208 12.85 0.57 -15.19
N ASP A 209 14.06 0.56 -15.73
CA ASP A 209 14.33 0.56 -17.18
C ASP A 209 13.66 1.71 -17.96
N GLU A 210 13.16 2.73 -17.29
CA GLU A 210 12.43 3.89 -17.84
C GLU A 210 11.13 3.55 -18.58
N LEU A 211 10.63 2.32 -18.52
CA LEU A 211 9.54 1.82 -19.35
C LEU A 211 8.42 1.16 -18.54
N CYS A 212 7.18 1.25 -19.02
CA CYS A 212 6.05 0.55 -18.45
C CYS A 212 6.05 -0.94 -18.79
N LEU A 213 6.35 -1.29 -20.03
CA LEU A 213 6.46 -2.68 -20.46
C LEU A 213 7.88 -3.19 -20.24
N ASN A 214 8.01 -4.28 -19.50
CA ASN A 214 9.31 -4.91 -19.29
C ASN A 214 9.91 -5.39 -20.61
N PRO A 215 11.06 -4.86 -21.05
CA PRO A 215 11.67 -5.22 -22.32
C PRO A 215 12.13 -6.69 -22.38
N ASN A 216 12.27 -7.35 -21.23
CA ASN A 216 12.70 -8.74 -21.11
C ASN A 216 11.56 -9.71 -20.77
N ALA A 217 10.31 -9.25 -20.75
CA ALA A 217 9.15 -10.08 -20.50
C ALA A 217 8.89 -11.00 -21.69
N ASN A 218 9.52 -12.17 -21.70
CA ASN A 218 9.07 -13.28 -22.50
C ASN A 218 7.89 -13.95 -21.82
N ASN A 219 6.77 -13.71 -22.29
CA ASN A 219 5.42 -14.26 -22.17
C ASN A 219 5.09 -15.33 -21.13
N ASN A 220 5.97 -15.93 -20.36
CA ASN A 220 5.54 -17.11 -19.60
C ASN A 220 6.30 -17.51 -18.35
N SER A 221 7.23 -16.81 -17.80
CA SER A 221 7.68 -17.25 -16.49
C SER A 221 8.67 -16.34 -15.79
N ASN A 222 8.39 -16.08 -14.51
CA ASN A 222 9.34 -15.68 -13.48
C ASN A 222 10.48 -16.73 -13.25
N ASN A 223 10.70 -17.67 -14.16
CA ASN A 223 11.68 -18.74 -14.00
C ASN A 223 13.11 -18.21 -14.02
N GLY A 224 13.47 -17.47 -12.96
CA GLY A 224 14.83 -17.06 -12.68
C GLY A 224 15.34 -15.88 -13.52
N LYS A 225 14.51 -15.24 -14.35
CA LYS A 225 14.89 -14.04 -15.10
C LYS A 225 14.66 -12.79 -14.26
N LYS A 226 15.61 -11.87 -14.30
CA LYS A 226 15.50 -10.55 -13.72
C LYS A 226 14.38 -9.80 -14.45
N LEU A 227 13.32 -9.45 -13.73
CA LEU A 227 12.16 -8.80 -14.34
C LEU A 227 12.42 -7.32 -14.64
N ARG A 228 13.13 -6.65 -13.76
CA ARG A 228 13.35 -5.19 -13.80
C ARG A 228 14.68 -4.85 -13.09
N GLU A 229 15.00 -3.58 -12.95
CA GLU A 229 16.09 -3.10 -12.11
C GLU A 229 15.80 -3.32 -10.62
N THR A 230 16.82 -3.49 -9.81
CA THR A 230 16.76 -3.33 -8.36
C THR A 230 16.86 -1.86 -7.98
N LEU A 231 16.53 -1.51 -6.73
CA LEU A 231 16.73 -0.14 -6.22
C LEU A 231 18.21 0.28 -6.29
N SER A 232 19.12 -0.63 -5.92
CA SER A 232 20.57 -0.37 -6.01
C SER A 232 21.01 -0.03 -7.43
N GLU A 233 20.51 -0.76 -8.43
CA GLU A 233 20.83 -0.50 -9.84
C GLU A 233 20.26 0.82 -10.31
N THR A 234 19.01 1.12 -9.96
CA THR A 234 18.35 2.38 -10.33
C THR A 234 19.08 3.58 -9.70
N CYS A 235 19.41 3.52 -8.41
CA CYS A 235 20.19 4.57 -7.74
C CYS A 235 21.56 4.75 -8.37
N THR A 236 22.26 3.64 -8.68
CA THR A 236 23.58 3.67 -9.31
C THR A 236 23.51 4.28 -10.71
N ARG A 237 22.55 3.88 -11.52
CA ARG A 237 22.32 4.43 -12.86
C ARG A 237 22.03 5.92 -12.81
N ARG A 238 21.11 6.36 -11.94
CA ARG A 238 20.79 7.79 -11.79
C ARG A 238 21.97 8.62 -11.30
N ARG A 239 22.80 8.06 -10.43
CA ARG A 239 24.05 8.73 -10.02
C ARG A 239 25.06 8.83 -11.17
N ALA A 240 25.20 7.80 -11.99
CA ALA A 240 26.04 7.84 -13.20
C ALA A 240 25.56 8.87 -14.22
N GLU A 241 24.25 9.18 -14.25
CA GLU A 241 23.65 10.27 -15.03
C GLU A 241 23.90 11.67 -14.40
N GLY A 242 24.67 11.77 -13.33
CA GLY A 242 25.00 13.03 -12.65
C GLY A 242 23.97 13.46 -11.59
N ARG A 243 22.99 12.64 -11.26
CA ARG A 243 22.02 12.94 -10.20
C ARG A 243 22.58 12.56 -8.84
N ASN A 244 22.60 13.50 -7.90
CA ASN A 244 23.12 13.25 -6.56
C ASN A 244 22.06 12.55 -5.67
N ILE A 245 21.78 11.26 -5.96
CA ILE A 245 20.86 10.44 -5.15
C ILE A 245 21.55 10.09 -3.83
N VAL A 246 20.88 10.37 -2.71
CA VAL A 246 21.41 10.10 -1.36
C VAL A 246 20.62 9.02 -0.61
N ALA A 247 19.36 8.77 -1.01
CA ALA A 247 18.56 7.66 -0.50
C ALA A 247 17.48 7.27 -1.49
N GLY A 248 16.89 6.07 -1.28
CA GLY A 248 15.76 5.60 -2.07
C GLY A 248 15.01 4.46 -1.41
N ILE A 249 13.75 4.25 -1.83
CA ILE A 249 12.88 3.14 -1.44
C ILE A 249 12.13 2.59 -2.66
N ASN A 250 11.66 1.34 -2.58
CA ASN A 250 10.65 0.82 -3.51
C ASN A 250 9.30 1.51 -3.27
N THR A 251 8.45 1.60 -4.31
CA THR A 251 7.16 2.28 -4.18
C THR A 251 5.98 1.43 -4.65
N GLY A 252 5.40 1.74 -5.80
CA GLY A 252 4.12 1.22 -6.27
C GLY A 252 4.09 -0.29 -6.49
N PHE A 253 2.88 -0.80 -6.47
CA PHE A 253 2.59 -2.20 -6.81
C PHE A 253 2.76 -2.45 -8.31
N PHE A 254 3.12 -3.67 -8.64
CA PHE A 254 3.26 -4.13 -10.02
C PHE A 254 2.74 -5.56 -10.18
N ASN A 255 2.56 -5.98 -11.40
CA ASN A 255 2.25 -7.36 -11.69
C ASN A 255 3.56 -8.17 -11.63
N SER A 256 3.67 -9.08 -10.68
CA SER A 256 4.85 -9.91 -10.49
C SER A 256 5.16 -10.85 -11.67
N HIS A 257 4.17 -11.06 -12.58
CA HIS A 257 4.34 -11.95 -13.71
C HIS A 257 5.02 -11.29 -14.91
N ASP A 258 4.65 -10.05 -15.22
CA ASP A 258 5.14 -9.30 -16.38
C ASP A 258 5.84 -7.97 -16.02
N GLY A 259 5.88 -7.62 -14.74
CA GLY A 259 6.46 -6.37 -14.25
C GLY A 259 5.65 -5.12 -14.61
N PHE A 260 4.39 -5.28 -15.06
CA PHE A 260 3.57 -4.16 -15.50
C PHE A 260 3.08 -3.32 -14.30
N PRO A 261 3.11 -1.96 -14.39
CA PRO A 261 2.75 -1.09 -13.29
C PRO A 261 1.28 -1.18 -12.88
N ARG A 262 1.02 -0.78 -11.64
CA ARG A 262 -0.33 -0.63 -11.10
C ARG A 262 -0.48 0.74 -10.45
N GLY A 263 -1.55 1.44 -10.81
CA GLY A 263 -1.82 2.78 -10.29
C GLY A 263 -1.26 3.89 -11.17
N PHE A 264 -1.03 5.08 -10.59
CA PHE A 264 -0.44 6.21 -11.30
C PHE A 264 1.04 6.32 -11.01
N HIS A 265 1.81 6.63 -12.04
CA HIS A 265 3.21 7.00 -11.93
C HIS A 265 3.46 8.25 -12.76
N ILE A 266 3.84 9.34 -12.10
CA ILE A 266 4.15 10.63 -12.74
C ILE A 266 5.58 10.98 -12.37
N GLU A 267 6.42 11.28 -13.36
CA GLU A 267 7.84 11.60 -13.21
C GLU A 267 8.13 12.96 -13.83
N TYR A 268 8.48 13.96 -13.03
CA TYR A 268 8.70 15.35 -13.48
C TYR A 268 7.54 15.93 -14.31
N GLY A 269 6.32 15.66 -13.87
CA GLY A 269 5.12 16.07 -14.59
C GLY A 269 4.75 15.15 -15.76
N GLU A 270 5.65 14.30 -16.26
CA GLU A 270 5.37 13.35 -17.32
C GLU A 270 4.39 12.25 -16.83
N PRO A 271 3.24 12.05 -17.48
CA PRO A 271 2.35 10.94 -17.16
C PRO A 271 2.93 9.62 -17.71
N VAL A 272 3.82 8.99 -16.92
CA VAL A 272 4.52 7.76 -17.34
C VAL A 272 3.58 6.58 -17.41
N PHE A 273 2.73 6.43 -16.39
CA PHE A 273 1.70 5.40 -16.36
C PHE A 273 0.47 5.89 -15.59
N ILE A 274 -0.67 5.78 -16.22
CA ILE A 274 -1.97 6.09 -15.64
C ILE A 274 -2.93 4.97 -16.03
N ASN A 275 -3.28 4.11 -15.06
CA ASN A 275 -4.29 3.10 -15.32
C ASN A 275 -5.69 3.70 -15.21
N ASN A 276 -6.61 3.15 -16.00
CA ASN A 276 -8.01 3.48 -15.82
C ASN A 276 -8.53 2.85 -14.51
N PRO A 277 -8.97 3.66 -13.59
CA PRO A 277 -9.36 3.22 -12.27
C PRO A 277 -10.69 2.47 -12.22
N THR A 278 -11.60 2.69 -13.15
CA THR A 278 -12.92 2.07 -13.19
C THR A 278 -12.88 0.66 -13.75
N VAL A 279 -11.94 0.35 -14.62
CA VAL A 279 -11.83 -0.96 -15.28
C VAL A 279 -11.23 -2.04 -14.39
N ARG A 280 -10.42 -1.66 -13.43
CA ARG A 280 -9.84 -2.59 -12.46
C ARG A 280 -10.46 -2.39 -11.08
N GLN A 281 -11.71 -2.78 -10.90
CA GLN A 281 -12.45 -2.67 -9.64
C GLN A 281 -11.70 -3.26 -8.42
N SER A 282 -10.82 -4.25 -8.62
CA SER A 282 -9.96 -4.78 -7.55
C SER A 282 -8.85 -3.81 -7.11
N LEU A 283 -8.61 -2.74 -7.88
CA LEU A 283 -7.59 -1.72 -7.59
C LEU A 283 -8.21 -0.32 -7.57
N SER A 284 -9.43 -0.21 -7.04
CA SER A 284 -10.33 0.95 -7.06
C SER A 284 -9.66 2.33 -7.18
N ASN A 285 -10.37 3.25 -7.84
CA ASN A 285 -10.10 4.68 -8.04
C ASN A 285 -9.76 5.47 -6.80
N HIS A 286 -10.10 4.92 -5.66
CA HIS A 286 -10.03 5.60 -4.37
C HIS A 286 -8.76 5.25 -3.60
N ARG A 287 -7.74 4.69 -4.29
CA ARG A 287 -6.46 4.43 -3.61
C ARG A 287 -5.66 5.70 -3.48
N PRO A 288 -5.19 5.99 -2.29
CA PRO A 288 -4.31 7.12 -2.05
C PRO A 288 -2.97 6.93 -2.78
N GLY A 289 -2.25 8.02 -2.94
CA GLY A 289 -0.88 8.01 -3.40
C GLY A 289 -0.08 9.06 -2.66
N PHE A 290 1.22 9.05 -2.83
CA PHE A 290 2.08 10.15 -2.42
C PHE A 290 2.35 11.04 -3.63
N THR A 291 2.09 12.33 -3.46
CA THR A 291 2.33 13.37 -4.48
C THR A 291 3.25 14.43 -3.89
N PHE A 292 4.26 14.82 -4.65
CA PHE A 292 5.11 15.99 -4.39
C PHE A 292 4.89 16.99 -5.52
N PHE A 293 4.44 18.19 -5.17
CA PHE A 293 4.12 19.25 -6.11
C PHE A 293 5.31 20.19 -6.35
N GLU A 294 5.25 20.97 -7.43
CA GLU A 294 6.28 21.94 -7.77
C GLU A 294 6.44 23.04 -6.70
N ASP A 295 5.34 23.43 -6.05
CA ASP A 295 5.36 24.36 -4.91
C ASP A 295 5.90 23.73 -3.61
N ARG A 296 6.46 22.51 -3.69
CA ARG A 296 7.08 21.74 -2.61
C ARG A 296 6.11 21.26 -1.53
N THR A 297 4.82 21.39 -1.73
CA THR A 297 3.81 20.77 -0.88
C THR A 297 3.67 19.27 -1.21
N VAL A 298 3.14 18.50 -0.24
CA VAL A 298 2.88 17.06 -0.41
C VAL A 298 1.41 16.75 -0.17
N SER A 299 0.92 15.69 -0.82
CA SER A 299 -0.43 15.14 -0.58
C SER A 299 -0.40 13.63 -0.51
N PHE A 300 -1.36 13.09 0.25
CA PHE A 300 -1.62 11.65 0.41
C PHE A 300 -3.02 11.29 -0.09
N ASP A 301 -3.66 12.14 -0.86
CA ASP A 301 -5.05 12.01 -1.27
C ASP A 301 -5.25 11.08 -2.47
N ASN A 302 -6.50 10.77 -2.71
CA ASN A 302 -6.95 10.04 -3.89
C ASN A 302 -6.75 10.88 -5.14
N ARG A 303 -6.66 10.22 -6.27
CA ARG A 303 -6.37 10.81 -7.57
C ARG A 303 -7.47 10.52 -8.58
N SER A 304 -7.60 11.40 -9.56
CA SER A 304 -8.39 11.20 -10.77
C SER A 304 -7.63 11.70 -11.99
N PHE A 305 -8.00 11.18 -13.14
CA PHE A 305 -7.39 11.55 -14.42
C PHE A 305 -8.45 11.84 -15.46
N THR A 306 -8.21 12.88 -16.26
CA THR A 306 -8.95 13.19 -17.49
C THR A 306 -7.97 13.65 -18.56
N GLY A 307 -8.03 13.02 -19.73
CA GLY A 307 -7.24 13.40 -20.90
C GLY A 307 -8.12 13.65 -22.09
N TYR A 308 -7.79 14.62 -22.93
CA TYR A 308 -8.54 14.95 -24.13
C TYR A 308 -7.63 15.16 -25.33
N LEU A 309 -8.04 14.64 -26.49
CA LEU A 309 -7.59 15.07 -27.80
C LEU A 309 -8.64 16.03 -28.37
N LYS A 310 -8.28 17.27 -28.66
CA LYS A 310 -9.13 18.26 -29.30
C LYS A 310 -8.88 18.29 -30.79
N VAL A 311 -9.93 18.02 -31.53
CA VAL A 311 -9.96 18.08 -33.02
C VAL A 311 -10.99 19.13 -33.39
N ASN A 312 -10.54 20.22 -34.00
CA ASN A 312 -11.36 21.43 -34.18
C ASN A 312 -11.97 21.89 -32.84
N ASP A 313 -13.29 21.91 -32.72
CA ASP A 313 -14.01 22.30 -31.53
C ASP A 313 -14.52 21.10 -30.71
N THR A 314 -14.16 19.87 -31.08
CA THR A 314 -14.62 18.65 -30.40
C THR A 314 -13.52 18.05 -29.53
N ASP A 315 -13.86 17.74 -28.29
CA ASP A 315 -12.97 17.07 -27.33
C ASP A 315 -13.27 15.57 -27.31
N TYR A 316 -12.24 14.77 -27.59
CA TYR A 316 -12.28 13.30 -27.52
C TYR A 316 -11.53 12.84 -26.27
N GLU A 317 -12.27 12.34 -25.30
CA GLU A 317 -11.71 11.90 -24.01
C GLU A 317 -10.93 10.59 -24.15
N TYR A 318 -9.78 10.49 -23.48
CA TYR A 318 -9.04 9.25 -23.24
C TYR A 318 -8.81 9.03 -21.75
N TYR A 319 -8.73 7.77 -21.32
CA TYR A 319 -8.92 7.39 -19.91
C TYR A 319 -7.67 6.85 -19.24
N SER A 320 -6.60 6.60 -19.99
CA SER A 320 -5.37 6.01 -19.45
C SER A 320 -4.17 6.40 -20.28
N VAL A 321 -2.98 6.28 -19.68
CA VAL A 321 -1.70 6.49 -20.35
C VAL A 321 -0.83 5.26 -20.13
N ASN A 322 -0.32 4.71 -21.25
CA ASN A 322 0.55 3.52 -21.25
C ASN A 322 -0.06 2.28 -20.56
N ASP A 323 -1.37 2.23 -20.38
CA ASP A 323 -2.12 1.03 -19.99
C ASP A 323 -2.49 0.22 -21.25
N THR A 324 -3.17 -0.89 -21.13
CA THR A 324 -3.53 -1.74 -22.25
C THR A 324 -5.04 -1.88 -22.40
N ILE A 325 -5.57 -1.60 -23.60
CA ILE A 325 -7.00 -1.76 -23.92
C ILE A 325 -7.43 -3.24 -23.96
N VAL A 326 -6.51 -4.18 -24.19
CA VAL A 326 -6.80 -5.64 -24.25
C VAL A 326 -7.48 -6.19 -22.99
N ARG A 327 -7.37 -5.48 -21.88
CA ARG A 327 -8.06 -5.84 -20.63
C ARG A 327 -9.40 -5.13 -20.44
N LEU A 328 -9.73 -4.27 -21.38
CA LEU A 328 -11.01 -3.59 -21.47
C LEU A 328 -11.91 -4.47 -22.33
N ASN A 329 -12.62 -5.41 -21.73
CA ASN A 329 -13.79 -5.94 -22.38
C ASN A 329 -14.67 -4.72 -22.73
N ASN A 330 -14.98 -4.53 -23.99
CA ASN A 330 -15.72 -3.40 -24.60
C ASN A 330 -17.08 -3.04 -23.92
N THR A 331 -17.36 -3.60 -22.75
CA THR A 331 -18.62 -3.46 -22.02
C THR A 331 -18.74 -2.21 -21.15
N ASP A 332 -17.61 -1.48 -20.93
CA ASP A 332 -17.59 -0.44 -19.89
C ASP A 332 -17.33 1.00 -20.42
N GLY A 333 -17.43 1.23 -21.73
CA GLY A 333 -17.33 2.58 -22.31
C GLY A 333 -15.91 3.18 -22.33
N TYR A 334 -14.87 2.39 -22.05
CA TYR A 334 -13.48 2.83 -22.09
C TYR A 334 -12.86 2.51 -23.43
N ASP A 335 -12.99 3.43 -24.33
CA ASP A 335 -12.73 3.27 -25.75
C ASP A 335 -11.46 3.98 -26.22
N ALA A 336 -10.66 4.58 -25.29
CA ALA A 336 -9.46 5.31 -25.67
C ALA A 336 -8.34 5.23 -24.64
N ASN A 337 -7.11 4.94 -25.11
CA ASN A 337 -5.87 4.92 -24.32
C ASN A 337 -4.73 5.61 -25.10
N LEU A 338 -3.92 6.38 -24.38
CA LEU A 338 -2.75 7.07 -24.93
C LEU A 338 -1.49 6.26 -24.67
N TYR A 339 -0.64 6.09 -25.69
CA TYR A 339 0.71 5.55 -25.55
C TYR A 339 1.74 6.64 -25.81
N THR A 340 2.84 6.60 -25.04
CA THR A 340 4.01 7.47 -25.19
C THR A 340 5.27 6.64 -25.37
N SER A 341 6.42 7.27 -25.58
CA SER A 341 7.73 6.60 -25.64
C SER A 341 8.08 5.82 -24.36
N ARG A 342 7.38 6.09 -23.25
CA ARG A 342 7.55 5.38 -21.96
C ARG A 342 6.84 4.02 -21.94
N PHE A 343 6.04 3.68 -22.94
CA PHE A 343 5.34 2.40 -22.98
C PHE A 343 6.31 1.24 -23.22
N ARG A 344 7.15 1.33 -24.27
CA ARG A 344 8.11 0.28 -24.64
C ARG A 344 9.29 0.85 -25.42
N LYS A 345 10.41 0.13 -25.46
CA LYS A 345 11.64 0.53 -26.14
C LYS A 345 11.68 0.19 -27.63
N GLU A 346 11.04 -0.91 -28.02
CA GLU A 346 11.09 -1.45 -29.38
C GLU A 346 9.71 -1.98 -29.79
N PRO A 347 9.40 -2.06 -31.09
CA PRO A 347 8.22 -2.79 -31.56
C PRO A 347 8.29 -4.23 -31.04
N HIS A 348 7.34 -4.63 -30.18
CA HIS A 348 7.30 -5.98 -29.64
C HIS A 348 6.11 -6.73 -30.20
N PRO A 349 6.32 -7.71 -31.10
CA PRO A 349 5.22 -8.52 -31.61
C PRO A 349 4.60 -9.36 -30.47
N GLY A 350 3.32 -9.24 -30.26
CA GLY A 350 2.48 -10.25 -29.65
C GLY A 350 2.14 -10.15 -28.16
N ILE A 351 2.75 -9.29 -27.31
CA ILE A 351 2.42 -9.31 -25.88
C ILE A 351 1.14 -8.53 -25.55
N TYR A 352 0.90 -7.44 -26.22
CA TYR A 352 -0.29 -6.60 -26.05
C TYR A 352 -0.82 -6.09 -27.39
N ASN A 353 -0.51 -6.86 -28.44
CA ASN A 353 -1.16 -6.60 -29.71
C ASN A 353 -2.62 -7.03 -29.55
N PRO A 354 -3.57 -6.13 -29.62
CA PRO A 354 -4.97 -6.50 -29.74
C PRO A 354 -5.21 -7.07 -31.14
N VAL A 355 -4.73 -8.30 -31.36
CA VAL A 355 -5.11 -9.08 -32.56
C VAL A 355 -6.62 -9.15 -32.56
N GLY A 356 -7.24 -8.50 -33.53
CA GLY A 356 -8.68 -8.36 -33.60
C GLY A 356 -9.28 -7.23 -32.79
N SER A 357 -8.51 -6.29 -32.25
CA SER A 357 -9.09 -5.06 -31.74
C SER A 357 -9.54 -4.20 -32.90
N ASP A 358 -10.81 -3.92 -32.91
CA ASP A 358 -11.49 -3.01 -33.85
C ASP A 358 -11.10 -1.56 -33.51
N ALA A 359 -9.80 -1.23 -33.63
CA ALA A 359 -9.21 0.01 -33.16
C ALA A 359 -8.65 0.89 -34.27
N LEU A 360 -8.80 2.19 -34.09
CA LEU A 360 -8.09 3.23 -34.82
C LEU A 360 -6.90 3.70 -33.97
N PHE A 361 -5.74 3.88 -34.57
CA PHE A 361 -4.57 4.46 -33.95
C PHE A 361 -4.26 5.80 -34.60
N VAL A 362 -4.32 6.87 -33.83
CA VAL A 362 -3.92 8.22 -34.26
C VAL A 362 -2.53 8.49 -33.66
N VAL A 363 -1.54 8.66 -34.53
CA VAL A 363 -0.18 9.01 -34.13
C VAL A 363 -0.02 10.51 -34.25
N GLY A 364 0.52 11.15 -33.24
CA GLY A 364 0.76 12.58 -33.25
C GLY A 364 2.08 12.97 -32.58
N ARG A 365 2.49 14.20 -32.85
CA ARG A 365 3.68 14.82 -32.30
C ARG A 365 3.33 16.17 -31.70
N CYS A 366 3.63 16.36 -30.42
CA CYS A 366 3.52 17.65 -29.74
C CYS A 366 4.72 18.56 -30.05
N SER A 367 4.51 19.86 -29.93
CA SER A 367 5.56 20.86 -30.05
C SER A 367 6.60 20.75 -28.91
N GLN A 368 6.21 20.20 -27.76
CA GLN A 368 7.04 19.93 -26.60
C GLN A 368 6.53 18.69 -25.87
N GLN A 369 7.32 18.14 -24.95
CA GLN A 369 6.92 17.01 -24.11
C GLN A 369 5.69 17.37 -23.28
N MET A 370 4.68 16.50 -23.30
CA MET A 370 3.45 16.68 -22.54
C MET A 370 3.68 16.44 -21.03
N THR A 371 3.18 17.35 -20.20
CA THR A 371 3.15 17.23 -18.75
C THR A 371 1.72 17.36 -18.22
N VAL A 372 1.44 16.76 -17.07
CA VAL A 372 0.11 16.86 -16.45
C VAL A 372 -0.15 18.26 -15.92
N ASN A 373 -1.41 18.70 -16.03
CA ASN A 373 -1.88 19.98 -15.49
C ASN A 373 -1.21 21.24 -16.10
N ASP A 374 -0.65 21.12 -17.28
CA ASP A 374 0.06 22.20 -17.99
C ASP A 374 -0.75 22.74 -19.20
N GLY A 375 -2.05 22.54 -19.16
CA GLY A 375 -2.97 23.01 -20.20
C GLY A 375 -2.96 22.17 -21.46
N TRP A 376 -3.12 22.82 -22.61
CA TRP A 376 -3.19 22.19 -23.91
C TRP A 376 -1.87 22.27 -24.65
N PHE A 377 -1.43 21.14 -25.20
CA PHE A 377 -0.25 21.01 -26.04
C PHE A 377 -0.67 21.00 -27.52
N ASP A 378 -0.12 21.89 -28.31
CA ASP A 378 -0.28 21.87 -29.75
C ASP A 378 0.45 20.64 -30.35
N ALA A 379 -0.22 19.95 -31.25
CA ALA A 379 0.28 18.74 -31.87
C ALA A 379 -0.14 18.63 -33.34
N THR A 380 0.59 17.81 -34.09
CA THR A 380 0.27 17.48 -35.49
C THR A 380 0.06 15.98 -35.60
N VAL A 381 -0.96 15.57 -36.33
CA VAL A 381 -1.21 14.16 -36.70
C VAL A 381 -0.15 13.70 -37.69
N THR A 382 0.68 12.73 -37.32
CA THR A 382 1.79 12.24 -38.17
C THR A 382 1.46 10.94 -38.90
N ALA A 383 0.56 10.12 -38.37
CA ALA A 383 0.04 8.92 -39.04
C ALA A 383 -1.35 8.55 -38.49
N ILE A 384 -2.11 7.82 -39.28
CA ILE A 384 -3.37 7.18 -38.88
C ILE A 384 -3.28 5.72 -39.33
N VAL A 385 -3.45 4.78 -38.42
CA VAL A 385 -3.44 3.34 -38.67
C VAL A 385 -4.83 2.79 -38.33
N ASP A 386 -5.54 2.36 -39.36
CA ASP A 386 -6.92 1.88 -39.22
C ASP A 386 -6.95 0.35 -39.12
N GLY A 387 -7.15 -0.16 -37.91
CA GLY A 387 -7.30 -1.58 -37.59
C GLY A 387 -8.75 -2.01 -37.42
N ARG A 388 -9.71 -1.15 -37.73
CA ARG A 388 -11.14 -1.48 -37.65
C ARG A 388 -11.53 -2.53 -38.69
N ASN A 389 -12.69 -3.17 -38.49
CA ASN A 389 -13.22 -4.22 -39.35
C ASN A 389 -12.34 -5.49 -39.41
N GLY A 390 -11.66 -5.80 -38.31
CA GLY A 390 -10.88 -7.03 -38.19
C GLY A 390 -9.53 -7.02 -38.89
N ALA A 391 -9.05 -5.85 -39.32
CA ALA A 391 -7.70 -5.71 -39.86
C ALA A 391 -6.67 -5.97 -38.77
N SER A 392 -5.71 -6.86 -39.02
CA SER A 392 -4.58 -7.08 -38.11
C SER A 392 -3.56 -5.97 -38.31
N VAL A 393 -3.45 -5.08 -37.32
CA VAL A 393 -2.44 -4.02 -37.30
C VAL A 393 -1.62 -4.11 -36.03
N GLU A 394 -0.36 -3.73 -36.12
CA GLU A 394 0.47 -3.57 -34.94
C GLU A 394 0.21 -2.21 -34.29
N VAL A 395 0.24 -2.16 -32.96
CA VAL A 395 0.22 -0.88 -32.23
C VAL A 395 1.44 -0.07 -32.69
N PRO A 396 1.26 1.12 -33.26
CA PRO A 396 2.38 1.95 -33.68
C PRO A 396 3.33 2.22 -32.53
N PHE A 397 4.60 2.30 -32.81
CA PHE A 397 5.66 2.56 -31.86
C PHE A 397 6.16 3.99 -32.00
N VAL A 398 6.36 4.66 -30.87
CA VAL A 398 6.95 5.99 -30.81
C VAL A 398 8.13 6.00 -29.82
N SER A 399 9.26 6.60 -30.22
CA SER A 399 10.50 6.67 -29.44
C SER A 399 10.76 8.06 -28.87
N GLU A 400 10.22 9.09 -29.51
CA GLU A 400 10.46 10.47 -29.11
C GLU A 400 9.52 10.88 -27.98
N LYS A 401 10.02 11.66 -27.01
CA LYS A 401 9.23 12.11 -25.86
C LYS A 401 8.06 13.02 -26.22
N THR A 402 8.08 13.61 -27.39
CA THR A 402 7.01 14.47 -27.91
C THR A 402 5.95 13.69 -28.69
N ASP A 403 6.24 12.43 -29.05
CA ASP A 403 5.35 11.61 -29.86
C ASP A 403 4.38 10.81 -28.99
N TRP A 404 3.20 10.60 -29.52
CA TRP A 404 2.16 9.84 -28.84
C TRP A 404 1.33 9.03 -29.86
N VAL A 405 0.67 7.99 -29.37
CA VAL A 405 -0.31 7.18 -30.09
C VAL A 405 -1.59 7.11 -29.27
N LEU A 406 -2.69 7.58 -29.82
CA LEU A 406 -4.02 7.40 -29.25
C LEU A 406 -4.69 6.19 -29.91
N GLN A 407 -4.91 5.13 -29.16
CA GLN A 407 -5.71 3.98 -29.56
C GLN A 407 -7.16 4.24 -29.17
N VAL A 408 -8.07 4.07 -30.12
CA VAL A 408 -9.50 4.33 -29.94
C VAL A 408 -10.33 3.22 -30.54
N THR A 409 -11.44 2.86 -29.89
CA THR A 409 -12.38 1.82 -30.38
C THR A 409 -13.80 2.38 -30.50
N GLY A 410 -14.72 1.59 -31.07
CA GLY A 410 -16.15 1.90 -31.12
C GLY A 410 -16.52 3.15 -31.91
N GLU A 411 -17.58 3.83 -31.48
CA GLU A 411 -18.12 5.04 -32.16
C GLU A 411 -17.10 6.18 -32.17
N LYS A 412 -16.30 6.33 -31.14
CA LYS A 412 -15.24 7.34 -31.06
C LYS A 412 -14.18 7.13 -32.15
N ALA A 413 -13.81 5.87 -32.43
CA ALA A 413 -12.90 5.54 -33.54
C ALA A 413 -13.49 5.91 -34.90
N ALA A 414 -14.78 5.67 -35.12
CA ALA A 414 -15.46 6.05 -36.35
C ALA A 414 -15.51 7.57 -36.52
N ALA A 415 -15.82 8.30 -35.46
CA ALA A 415 -15.85 9.76 -35.46
C ALA A 415 -14.49 10.38 -35.76
N LEU A 416 -13.42 9.89 -35.11
CA LEU A 416 -12.05 10.37 -35.34
C LEU A 416 -11.54 10.05 -36.76
N ALA A 417 -11.84 8.84 -37.27
CA ALA A 417 -11.46 8.49 -38.64
C ALA A 417 -12.13 9.37 -39.70
N ALA A 418 -13.33 9.86 -39.43
CA ALA A 418 -14.03 10.81 -40.33
C ALA A 418 -13.52 12.25 -40.16
N ALA A 419 -13.03 12.63 -38.98
CA ALA A 419 -12.65 14.00 -38.64
C ALA A 419 -11.18 14.32 -38.92
N LEU A 420 -10.29 13.31 -38.96
CA LEU A 420 -8.84 13.49 -39.03
C LEU A 420 -8.18 12.99 -40.27
N LYS A 421 -7.15 13.68 -40.70
CA LYS A 421 -6.18 13.24 -41.72
C LYS A 421 -4.75 13.56 -41.26
N VAL A 422 -3.78 12.91 -41.87
CA VAL A 422 -2.36 13.18 -41.63
C VAL A 422 -2.04 14.64 -42.00
N GLY A 423 -1.33 15.32 -41.14
CA GLY A 423 -0.99 16.74 -41.26
C GLY A 423 -1.93 17.68 -40.51
N ASP A 424 -3.05 17.21 -39.97
CA ASP A 424 -3.97 18.07 -39.21
C ASP A 424 -3.35 18.53 -37.90
N ALA A 425 -3.61 19.81 -37.56
CA ALA A 425 -3.31 20.39 -36.29
C ALA A 425 -4.37 19.98 -35.26
N VAL A 426 -3.92 19.49 -34.13
CA VAL A 426 -4.76 19.08 -33.00
C VAL A 426 -4.18 19.60 -31.69
N ARG A 427 -4.93 19.51 -30.58
CA ARG A 427 -4.38 19.77 -29.25
C ARG A 427 -4.67 18.60 -28.33
N ILE A 428 -3.74 18.35 -27.40
CA ILE A 428 -3.87 17.25 -26.44
C ILE A 428 -3.56 17.77 -25.05
N ASN A 429 -4.21 17.21 -24.01
CA ASN A 429 -3.90 17.51 -22.63
C ASN A 429 -3.96 16.27 -21.75
N ALA A 430 -3.39 16.36 -20.55
CA ALA A 430 -3.47 15.35 -19.51
C ALA A 430 -3.68 16.06 -18.16
N ASN A 431 -4.80 15.80 -17.49
CA ASN A 431 -5.12 16.45 -16.23
C ASN A 431 -5.24 15.44 -15.11
N VAL A 432 -4.56 15.69 -14.00
CA VAL A 432 -4.58 14.87 -12.78
C VAL A 432 -5.02 15.73 -11.61
N SER A 433 -6.07 15.31 -10.93
CA SER A 433 -6.49 15.91 -9.66
C SER A 433 -6.07 15.00 -8.51
N ILE A 434 -5.48 15.59 -7.47
CA ILE A 434 -5.14 14.95 -6.21
C ILE A 434 -6.07 15.51 -5.13
N GLY A 435 -7.05 14.71 -4.69
CA GLY A 435 -8.19 15.23 -3.95
C GLY A 435 -8.94 16.25 -4.79
N SER A 436 -9.06 17.48 -4.29
CA SER A 436 -9.66 18.62 -5.01
C SER A 436 -8.63 19.55 -5.68
N VAL A 437 -7.35 19.16 -5.71
CA VAL A 437 -6.24 20.03 -6.13
C VAL A 437 -5.71 19.58 -7.49
N SER A 438 -5.56 20.53 -8.42
CA SER A 438 -4.94 20.38 -9.72
C SER A 438 -3.77 21.36 -9.83
N LYS A 439 -2.62 20.98 -9.27
CA LYS A 439 -1.36 21.72 -9.32
C LYS A 439 -0.35 21.00 -10.20
N GLN A 440 0.76 21.67 -10.54
CA GLN A 440 1.90 21.03 -11.19
C GLN A 440 2.50 19.97 -10.27
N ILE A 441 2.64 18.76 -10.81
CA ILE A 441 3.12 17.58 -10.08
C ILE A 441 4.56 17.30 -10.48
N ILE A 442 5.49 17.28 -9.52
CA ILE A 442 6.85 16.78 -9.74
C ILE A 442 6.82 15.25 -9.80
N MET A 443 6.21 14.62 -8.81
CA MET A 443 6.09 13.17 -8.79
C MET A 443 4.81 12.69 -8.12
N HIS A 444 4.33 11.53 -8.59
CA HIS A 444 3.27 10.78 -7.94
C HIS A 444 3.54 9.28 -8.00
N ASN A 445 3.34 8.60 -6.88
CA ASN A 445 3.30 7.14 -6.77
C ASN A 445 2.05 6.68 -6.05
N SER A 446 1.34 5.75 -6.67
CA SER A 446 0.16 5.14 -6.07
C SER A 446 0.52 4.17 -4.95
N SER A 447 -0.36 4.12 -3.95
CA SER A 447 -0.28 3.27 -2.78
C SER A 447 -1.49 2.35 -2.66
N MET A 448 -1.49 1.48 -1.67
CA MET A 448 -2.62 0.62 -1.35
C MET A 448 -3.56 1.25 -0.32
N TYR A 449 -3.02 1.74 0.79
CA TYR A 449 -3.81 2.25 1.90
C TYR A 449 -3.13 3.45 2.58
N ARG A 450 -3.94 4.45 2.90
CA ARG A 450 -3.59 5.53 3.83
C ARG A 450 -4.06 5.12 5.21
N PHE A 451 -3.15 4.68 6.06
CA PHE A 451 -3.47 4.15 7.39
C PHE A 451 -3.30 5.19 8.51
N LEU A 452 -2.62 6.29 8.23
CA LEU A 452 -2.55 7.48 9.09
C LEU A 452 -3.06 8.68 8.30
N ASN A 453 -4.14 9.31 8.79
CA ASN A 453 -4.82 10.39 8.11
C ASN A 453 -5.14 11.53 9.09
N GLY A 454 -4.52 12.69 8.89
CA GLY A 454 -4.76 13.84 9.76
C GLY A 454 -4.42 13.58 11.23
N GLY A 455 -3.36 12.80 11.51
CA GLY A 455 -2.97 12.39 12.85
C GLY A 455 -3.77 11.21 13.42
N ASN A 456 -4.81 10.76 12.74
CA ASN A 456 -5.73 9.71 13.21
C ASN A 456 -5.52 8.40 12.47
N TRP A 457 -5.89 7.31 13.14
CA TRP A 457 -5.98 6.01 12.53
C TRP A 457 -7.05 5.99 11.44
N ASN A 458 -6.67 5.53 10.26
CA ASN A 458 -7.61 5.22 9.19
C ASN A 458 -7.65 3.69 9.03
N ALA A 459 -8.74 3.09 9.48
CA ALA A 459 -8.85 1.65 9.67
C ALA A 459 -8.55 0.85 8.40
N VAL A 460 -7.54 0.01 8.48
CA VAL A 460 -7.20 -0.98 7.45
C VAL A 460 -7.40 -2.36 8.02
N ASN A 461 -8.29 -3.12 7.38
CA ASN A 461 -8.69 -4.44 7.85
C ASN A 461 -7.72 -5.54 7.37
N ASP A 462 -6.45 -5.43 7.76
CA ASP A 462 -5.40 -6.41 7.46
C ASP A 462 -4.44 -6.51 8.66
N ALA A 463 -4.51 -7.63 9.37
CA ALA A 463 -3.67 -7.92 10.54
C ALA A 463 -2.37 -8.65 10.20
N THR A 464 -2.08 -8.87 8.92
CA THR A 464 -0.90 -9.64 8.50
C THR A 464 0.39 -8.92 8.88
N LEU A 465 1.26 -9.60 9.61
CA LEU A 465 2.62 -9.14 9.89
C LEU A 465 3.48 -9.30 8.63
N MET A 466 4.09 -8.22 8.18
CA MET A 466 4.91 -8.28 6.97
C MET A 466 5.95 -7.15 6.92
N PRO A 467 7.03 -7.33 6.17
CA PRO A 467 7.90 -6.23 5.79
C PRO A 467 7.09 -5.14 5.09
N ALA A 468 7.37 -3.90 5.38
CA ALA A 468 6.61 -2.78 4.83
C ALA A 468 7.51 -1.63 4.41
N THR A 469 7.17 -1.03 3.27
CA THR A 469 7.71 0.25 2.83
C THR A 469 6.61 1.29 2.95
N CYS A 470 6.89 2.36 3.65
CA CYS A 470 5.95 3.44 3.93
C CYS A 470 6.57 4.81 3.63
N ILE A 471 5.70 5.79 3.44
CA ILE A 471 6.07 7.20 3.43
C ILE A 471 5.05 7.97 4.24
N GLY A 472 5.53 8.97 4.96
CA GLY A 472 4.67 9.88 5.71
C GLY A 472 5.26 11.29 5.80
N ALA A 473 4.42 12.23 6.19
CA ALA A 473 4.82 13.62 6.44
C ALA A 473 4.30 14.10 7.80
N ASP A 474 4.99 15.07 8.36
CA ASP A 474 4.54 15.82 9.52
C ASP A 474 3.26 16.63 9.23
N GLN A 475 2.71 17.31 10.22
CA GLN A 475 1.49 18.09 10.07
C GLN A 475 1.65 19.27 9.10
N ALA A 476 2.83 19.86 9.05
CA ALA A 476 3.15 20.97 8.16
C ALA A 476 3.42 20.52 6.72
N GLY A 477 3.69 19.22 6.50
CA GLY A 477 4.09 18.68 5.20
C GLY A 477 5.53 19.08 4.81
N THR A 478 6.32 19.55 5.77
CA THR A 478 7.69 20.05 5.55
C THR A 478 8.76 18.99 5.81
N THR A 479 8.45 17.99 6.62
CA THR A 479 9.31 16.85 6.88
C THR A 479 8.67 15.60 6.34
N VAL A 480 9.33 14.94 5.41
CA VAL A 480 8.92 13.66 4.85
C VAL A 480 9.84 12.56 5.35
N LYS A 481 9.26 11.43 5.76
CA LYS A 481 10.04 10.25 6.17
C LYS A 481 9.70 9.05 5.30
N LEU A 482 10.75 8.47 4.73
CA LEU A 482 10.73 7.19 4.03
C LEU A 482 11.05 6.12 5.06
N VAL A 483 10.18 5.16 5.24
CA VAL A 483 10.28 4.17 6.32
C VAL A 483 10.22 2.75 5.77
N CYS A 484 11.23 1.95 6.07
CA CYS A 484 11.24 0.52 5.81
C CYS A 484 11.24 -0.26 7.13
N VAL A 485 10.36 -1.24 7.20
CA VAL A 485 10.23 -2.16 8.33
C VAL A 485 10.62 -3.54 7.84
N ASP A 486 11.63 -4.15 8.43
CA ASP A 486 12.03 -5.52 8.12
C ASP A 486 10.95 -6.51 8.57
N GLY A 487 10.99 -7.74 8.06
CA GLY A 487 10.06 -8.78 8.46
C GLY A 487 10.30 -10.10 7.72
N ARG A 488 9.55 -11.13 8.10
CA ARG A 488 9.68 -12.49 7.55
C ARG A 488 11.09 -13.06 7.67
N THR A 489 11.82 -12.63 8.70
CA THR A 489 13.16 -13.15 9.02
C THR A 489 13.15 -13.78 10.41
N SER A 490 14.26 -14.44 10.80
CA SER A 490 14.38 -15.03 12.13
C SER A 490 14.47 -14.01 13.26
N ILE A 491 14.73 -12.74 12.94
CA ILE A 491 14.90 -11.65 13.92
C ILE A 491 13.91 -10.49 13.74
N ASP A 492 13.13 -10.48 12.67
CA ASP A 492 12.14 -9.45 12.39
C ASP A 492 10.85 -10.11 11.93
N THR A 493 9.76 -9.89 12.65
CA THR A 493 8.44 -10.44 12.31
C THR A 493 7.74 -9.65 11.22
N GLY A 494 8.00 -8.38 11.14
CA GLY A 494 7.23 -7.41 10.36
C GLY A 494 6.14 -6.74 11.20
N MET A 495 5.42 -5.83 10.58
CA MET A 495 4.35 -5.07 11.22
C MET A 495 3.04 -5.19 10.46
N ASN A 496 1.93 -5.25 11.18
CA ASN A 496 0.60 -5.00 10.63
C ASN A 496 0.34 -3.48 10.51
N TYR A 497 -0.80 -3.09 9.92
CA TYR A 497 -1.09 -1.67 9.71
C TYR A 497 -1.23 -0.87 11.00
N TRP A 498 -1.73 -1.49 12.07
CA TRP A 498 -1.81 -0.82 13.36
C TRP A 498 -0.43 -0.51 13.95
N GLN A 499 0.45 -1.48 13.93
CA GLN A 499 1.82 -1.29 14.39
C GLN A 499 2.56 -0.24 13.54
N LEU A 500 2.32 -0.23 12.22
CA LEU A 500 2.81 0.82 11.32
C LEU A 500 2.26 2.19 11.72
N TYR A 501 0.95 2.29 12.01
CA TYR A 501 0.34 3.55 12.47
C TYR A 501 1.02 4.08 13.72
N MET A 502 1.19 3.23 14.74
CA MET A 502 1.86 3.63 15.99
C MET A 502 3.31 4.05 15.74
N THR A 503 4.03 3.31 14.88
CA THR A 503 5.39 3.66 14.45
C THR A 503 5.43 5.04 13.80
N MET A 504 4.52 5.33 12.88
CA MET A 504 4.47 6.64 12.21
C MET A 504 4.11 7.77 13.17
N LYS A 505 3.19 7.54 14.11
CA LYS A 505 2.87 8.51 15.17
C LYS A 505 4.10 8.84 16.01
N LYS A 506 4.84 7.82 16.45
CA LYS A 506 6.07 8.00 17.24
C LYS A 506 7.16 8.74 16.44
N LEU A 507 7.21 8.54 15.13
CA LEU A 507 8.10 9.30 14.23
C LEU A 507 7.63 10.76 14.00
N GLY A 508 6.54 11.21 14.63
CA GLY A 508 6.00 12.57 14.50
C GLY A 508 5.22 12.82 13.21
N LEU A 509 4.79 11.74 12.52
CA LEU A 509 4.06 11.88 11.27
C LEU A 509 2.56 12.12 11.50
N HIS A 510 1.96 12.86 10.58
CA HIS A 510 0.54 13.24 10.60
C HIS A 510 -0.25 12.53 9.51
N ASN A 511 0.40 12.21 8.40
CA ASN A 511 -0.13 11.42 7.31
C ASN A 511 0.86 10.34 6.90
N ALA A 512 0.38 9.13 6.58
CA ALA A 512 1.22 8.07 6.06
C ALA A 512 0.44 7.07 5.19
N ILE A 513 1.12 6.57 4.17
CA ILE A 513 0.67 5.50 3.29
C ILE A 513 1.69 4.37 3.28
N ARG A 514 1.23 3.18 2.88
CA ARG A 514 2.08 2.03 2.64
C ARG A 514 2.15 1.73 1.15
N PHE A 515 3.37 1.57 0.64
CA PHE A 515 3.70 1.09 -0.69
C PHE A 515 3.73 -0.45 -0.76
N ASP A 516 4.30 -1.00 -1.83
CA ASP A 516 4.52 -2.44 -1.94
C ASP A 516 5.48 -2.91 -0.85
N GLY A 517 5.18 -4.07 -0.29
CA GLY A 517 5.89 -4.63 0.86
C GLY A 517 6.39 -6.05 0.59
N GLY A 518 6.57 -6.82 1.67
CA GLY A 518 7.10 -8.17 1.54
C GLY A 518 8.52 -8.18 1.00
N GLY A 519 8.80 -9.03 0.02
CA GLY A 519 10.12 -9.11 -0.61
C GLY A 519 10.55 -7.86 -1.38
N SER A 520 9.61 -6.95 -1.68
CA SER A 520 9.93 -5.67 -2.35
C SER A 520 10.49 -4.62 -1.40
N THR A 521 10.31 -4.80 -0.07
CA THR A 521 10.73 -3.82 0.94
C THR A 521 12.23 -3.60 0.91
N THR A 522 12.65 -2.44 0.45
CA THR A 522 14.05 -2.10 0.26
C THR A 522 14.28 -0.61 0.49
N LEU A 523 15.32 -0.29 1.28
CA LEU A 523 15.84 1.06 1.48
C LEU A 523 17.32 1.10 1.14
N TRP A 524 17.70 2.00 0.25
CA TRP A 524 19.06 2.24 -0.14
C TRP A 524 19.53 3.61 0.36
N LYS A 525 20.80 3.70 0.73
CA LYS A 525 21.44 4.97 1.11
C LYS A 525 22.84 5.13 0.51
N TRP A 526 23.24 6.37 0.31
CA TRP A 526 24.60 6.74 -0.05
C TRP A 526 25.32 7.28 1.18
N GLU A 527 26.40 6.64 1.56
CA GLU A 527 27.19 7.00 2.73
C GLU A 527 28.67 6.69 2.48
N ASN A 528 29.56 7.55 2.94
CA ASN A 528 31.03 7.36 2.84
C ASN A 528 31.53 7.05 1.42
N GLY A 529 30.90 7.65 0.39
CA GLY A 529 31.31 7.46 -1.00
C GLY A 529 30.79 6.18 -1.65
N ALA A 530 29.94 5.41 -0.98
CA ALA A 530 29.35 4.17 -1.49
C ALA A 530 27.83 4.10 -1.26
N GLY A 531 27.15 3.40 -2.15
CA GLY A 531 25.73 3.07 -2.00
C GLY A 531 25.54 1.67 -1.44
N ALA A 532 24.58 1.52 -0.51
CA ALA A 532 24.27 0.24 0.08
C ALA A 532 22.80 0.12 0.49
N ILE A 533 22.28 -1.11 0.49
CA ILE A 533 20.99 -1.42 1.11
C ILE A 533 21.13 -1.31 2.63
N ALA A 534 20.24 -0.55 3.25
CA ALA A 534 20.27 -0.27 4.68
C ALA A 534 19.45 -1.27 5.50
N ASN A 535 18.34 -1.76 4.95
CA ASN A 535 17.48 -2.75 5.59
C ASN A 535 17.88 -4.20 5.19
N ARG A 536 17.12 -5.19 5.66
CA ARG A 536 17.31 -6.59 5.33
C ARG A 536 16.16 -7.08 4.44
N PRO A 537 16.32 -7.12 3.11
CA PRO A 537 15.33 -7.71 2.22
C PRO A 537 15.04 -9.17 2.58
N CYS A 538 13.77 -9.57 2.59
CA CYS A 538 13.37 -10.91 3.04
C CYS A 538 13.38 -11.98 1.96
N ASP A 539 13.62 -11.64 0.70
CA ASP A 539 13.75 -12.64 -0.36
C ASP A 539 15.08 -13.37 -0.26
N SER A 540 15.07 -14.68 -0.55
CA SER A 540 16.25 -15.55 -0.45
C SER A 540 17.42 -15.12 -1.36
N LYS A 541 17.14 -14.35 -2.40
CA LYS A 541 18.12 -13.78 -3.32
C LYS A 541 18.54 -12.34 -2.94
N GLY A 542 18.09 -11.82 -1.81
CA GLY A 542 18.33 -10.46 -1.37
C GLY A 542 17.35 -9.46 -1.99
N GLU A 543 17.86 -8.37 -2.52
CA GLU A 543 17.06 -7.28 -3.09
C GLU A 543 16.21 -7.75 -4.29
N ARG A 544 14.91 -7.49 -4.24
CA ARG A 544 13.99 -7.78 -5.35
C ARG A 544 14.04 -6.70 -6.42
N SER A 545 14.06 -7.10 -7.69
CA SER A 545 13.77 -6.19 -8.79
C SER A 545 12.31 -5.78 -8.76
N CYS A 546 12.03 -4.49 -8.62
CA CYS A 546 10.70 -3.90 -8.62
C CYS A 546 10.49 -3.04 -9.86
N MET A 547 9.31 -2.47 -10.00
CA MET A 547 8.96 -1.68 -11.16
C MET A 547 9.28 -0.21 -10.99
N ASN A 548 9.05 0.35 -9.82
CA ASN A 548 9.28 1.76 -9.56
C ASN A 548 9.82 2.04 -8.17
N TYR A 549 10.48 3.17 -8.06
CA TYR A 549 11.20 3.61 -6.88
C TYR A 549 11.01 5.10 -6.63
N MET A 550 11.26 5.50 -5.41
CA MET A 550 11.38 6.91 -5.02
C MET A 550 12.79 7.17 -4.53
N HIS A 551 13.36 8.28 -4.97
CA HIS A 551 14.67 8.74 -4.56
C HIS A 551 14.60 10.07 -3.81
N VAL A 552 15.51 10.25 -2.86
CA VAL A 552 15.86 11.55 -2.29
C VAL A 552 17.14 12.01 -2.97
N ARG A 553 17.05 13.15 -3.64
CA ARG A 553 18.15 13.74 -4.40
C ARG A 553 18.51 15.11 -3.83
N ILE A 554 19.78 15.48 -3.89
CA ILE A 554 20.27 16.83 -3.65
C ILE A 554 20.56 17.50 -5.00
N LYS A 555 20.08 18.75 -5.17
CA LYS A 555 20.35 19.56 -6.39
C LYS A 555 21.82 19.86 -6.55
#